data_870deea3d87f1349ead601e35beb5caa
#
_entry.id   870deea3d87f1349ead601e35beb5caa
#
_cell.length_a   1.000
_cell.length_b   1.000
_cell.length_c   1.000
_cell.angle_alpha   90.00
_cell.angle_beta   90.00
_cell.angle_gamma   90.00
#
_symmetry.space_group_name_H-M   'P 1'
#
loop_
_entity.id
_entity.type
_entity.pdbx_description
1 polymer ?
#
loop_
_entity_poly.entity_id
_entity_poly.type
_entity_poly.pdbx_seq_one_letter_code
_entity_poly.pdbx_strand_id
1 'polypeptide(L)'
;MIAICSALGIQAQAAQRLTLDDAIARVAQMHPEIRWVEARTVVLAAERERAEQRPPWIAGAEVENAFGTGHARGLDSAELTLTLASVLERGGKLDARRTLAQSRIDAMAVQRESRRLDLLAETARRYLAVVAAERSRTLAEADMAQRQRTVAAARRRLPSGASPESVLLTAQAALARAELARDRAEQQRTAARQHPAALWGERAPTFDSVAGDPLALPTISPLQTLAAELERTPELAQFAGERRIAEARLQLARTAATPDLEWQVGIRRLQESDDTALVAGVSMPLGSRARAQPEIRAADAEREALSIEREAKGLSLYSTLVEAHGRYTAAQVEVARLQQDVLPKLARAEQAAERAYRAGAISYLEWAQLQSERTAVRQQQLDVALDAQRALIEIQRLTGQALVTAPTAASSGDIAP
;
A
#
# COMPACT_ATOMS: atom_id res chain seq x y z
N MET A 1 18.49 -32.32 51.92
CA MET A 1 18.51 -31.02 51.30
C MET A 1 19.44 -31.06 50.10
N ILE A 2 18.88 -31.23 48.90
CA ILE A 2 19.64 -31.25 47.65
C ILE A 2 19.19 -30.02 46.89
N ALA A 3 20.10 -29.06 46.73
CA ALA A 3 19.88 -27.82 45.98
C ALA A 3 20.07 -28.11 44.47
N ILE A 4 18.99 -27.97 43.69
CA ILE A 4 19.03 -28.05 42.23
C ILE A 4 19.31 -26.62 41.72
N CYS A 5 20.55 -26.37 41.27
CA CYS A 5 20.89 -25.18 40.50
C CYS A 5 20.34 -25.32 39.09
N SER A 6 19.24 -24.64 38.79
CA SER A 6 18.76 -24.49 37.43
C SER A 6 19.66 -23.49 36.69
N ALA A 7 20.54 -23.97 35.84
CA ALA A 7 21.29 -23.15 34.90
C ALA A 7 20.31 -22.67 33.81
N LEU A 8 19.89 -21.40 33.88
CA LEU A 8 19.26 -20.71 32.76
C LEU A 8 20.30 -20.56 31.64
N GLY A 9 20.22 -21.41 30.63
CA GLY A 9 20.93 -21.22 29.38
C GLY A 9 20.42 -19.99 28.68
N ILE A 10 21.19 -18.91 28.70
CA ILE A 10 21.03 -17.78 27.79
C ILE A 10 21.39 -18.32 26.41
N GLN A 11 20.39 -18.75 25.65
CA GLN A 11 20.57 -18.97 24.22
C GLN A 11 20.89 -17.59 23.60
N ALA A 12 22.13 -17.41 23.19
CA ALA A 12 22.53 -16.31 22.33
C ALA A 12 21.66 -16.40 21.06
N GLN A 13 20.64 -15.56 20.97
CA GLN A 13 19.81 -15.45 19.79
C GLN A 13 20.73 -15.00 18.66
N ALA A 14 20.99 -15.89 17.70
CA ALA A 14 21.78 -15.54 16.52
C ALA A 14 21.17 -14.28 15.89
N ALA A 15 22.01 -13.28 15.63
CA ALA A 15 21.60 -12.01 15.05
C ALA A 15 20.74 -12.25 13.82
N GLN A 16 19.44 -11.97 13.92
CA GLN A 16 18.46 -12.34 12.90
C GLN A 16 18.54 -11.33 11.76
N ARG A 17 19.08 -11.77 10.64
CA ARG A 17 19.16 -10.98 9.42
C ARG A 17 17.83 -11.11 8.67
N LEU A 18 17.08 -10.01 8.56
CA LEU A 18 15.82 -9.97 7.85
C LEU A 18 16.06 -9.94 6.34
N THR A 19 15.33 -10.76 5.57
CA THR A 19 15.26 -10.67 4.11
C THR A 19 14.00 -9.92 3.69
N LEU A 20 13.92 -9.49 2.42
CA LEU A 20 12.68 -8.89 1.89
C LEU A 20 11.54 -9.90 1.89
N ASP A 21 11.82 -11.16 1.54
CA ASP A 21 10.82 -12.23 1.54
C ASP A 21 10.25 -12.49 2.94
N ASP A 22 11.11 -12.47 3.99
CA ASP A 22 10.65 -12.56 5.37
C ASP A 22 9.75 -11.39 5.77
N ALA A 23 10.10 -10.17 5.37
CA ALA A 23 9.30 -8.98 5.64
C ALA A 23 7.94 -9.07 4.94
N ILE A 24 7.91 -9.49 3.68
CA ILE A 24 6.70 -9.73 2.89
C ILE A 24 5.82 -10.80 3.55
N ALA A 25 6.41 -11.92 3.97
CA ALA A 25 5.68 -13.00 4.62
C ALA A 25 5.02 -12.54 5.95
N ARG A 26 5.76 -11.78 6.79
CA ARG A 26 5.22 -11.21 8.04
C ARG A 26 4.06 -10.25 7.77
N VAL A 27 4.20 -9.35 6.80
CA VAL A 27 3.14 -8.39 6.41
C VAL A 27 1.92 -9.14 5.88
N ALA A 28 2.10 -10.13 5.01
CA ALA A 28 1.01 -10.93 4.45
C ALA A 28 0.20 -11.68 5.53
N GLN A 29 0.82 -12.06 6.64
CA GLN A 29 0.16 -12.76 7.75
C GLN A 29 -0.50 -11.81 8.76
N MET A 30 0.09 -10.65 9.04
CA MET A 30 -0.25 -9.84 10.20
C MET A 30 -0.91 -8.50 9.87
N HIS A 31 -0.77 -7.99 8.63
CA HIS A 31 -1.21 -6.63 8.31
C HIS A 31 -2.74 -6.49 8.36
N PRO A 32 -3.28 -5.44 9.03
CA PRO A 32 -4.72 -5.26 9.21
C PRO A 32 -5.52 -5.14 7.89
N GLU A 33 -4.92 -4.62 6.82
CA GLU A 33 -5.60 -4.52 5.51
C GLU A 33 -5.99 -5.86 4.92
N ILE A 34 -5.23 -6.92 5.17
CA ILE A 34 -5.59 -8.28 4.72
C ILE A 34 -6.87 -8.72 5.42
N ARG A 35 -6.93 -8.56 6.76
CA ARG A 35 -8.11 -8.90 7.57
C ARG A 35 -9.32 -8.02 7.24
N TRP A 36 -9.08 -6.75 6.87
CA TRP A 36 -10.16 -5.84 6.46
C TRP A 36 -10.87 -6.33 5.19
N VAL A 37 -10.14 -6.85 4.21
CA VAL A 37 -10.74 -7.41 2.99
C VAL A 37 -11.64 -8.61 3.33
N GLU A 38 -11.20 -9.48 4.24
CA GLU A 38 -12.01 -10.62 4.70
C GLU A 38 -13.29 -10.15 5.41
N ALA A 39 -13.15 -9.19 6.34
CA ALA A 39 -14.30 -8.60 7.02
C ALA A 39 -15.27 -7.92 6.03
N ARG A 40 -14.76 -7.23 5.01
CA ARG A 40 -15.61 -6.61 3.97
C ARG A 40 -16.38 -7.63 3.15
N THR A 41 -15.78 -8.80 2.89
CA THR A 41 -16.48 -9.90 2.19
C THR A 41 -17.69 -10.41 3.00
N VAL A 42 -17.56 -10.50 4.32
CA VAL A 42 -18.69 -10.87 5.21
C VAL A 42 -19.80 -9.82 5.15
N VAL A 43 -19.44 -8.53 5.15
CA VAL A 43 -20.44 -7.44 5.01
C VAL A 43 -21.17 -7.54 3.68
N LEU A 44 -20.46 -7.76 2.57
CA LEU A 44 -21.10 -7.90 1.26
C LEU A 44 -21.98 -9.16 1.16
N ALA A 45 -21.61 -10.26 1.82
CA ALA A 45 -22.45 -11.45 1.90
C ALA A 45 -23.78 -11.15 2.63
N ALA A 46 -23.73 -10.44 3.74
CA ALA A 46 -24.94 -10.00 4.46
C ALA A 46 -25.78 -8.98 3.64
N GLU A 47 -25.13 -8.07 2.90
CA GLU A 47 -25.83 -7.17 1.96
C GLU A 47 -26.52 -7.96 0.85
N ARG A 48 -25.92 -9.05 0.36
CA ARG A 48 -26.54 -9.95 -0.60
C ARG A 48 -27.75 -10.66 -0.01
N GLU A 49 -27.65 -11.23 1.19
CA GLU A 49 -28.79 -11.85 1.89
C GLU A 49 -29.94 -10.85 2.05
N ARG A 50 -29.63 -9.59 2.41
CA ARG A 50 -30.64 -8.52 2.46
C ARG A 50 -31.26 -8.25 1.09
N ALA A 51 -30.44 -8.23 0.01
CA ALA A 51 -30.94 -8.00 -1.36
C ALA A 51 -31.85 -9.14 -1.87
N GLU A 52 -31.75 -10.33 -1.31
CA GLU A 52 -32.58 -11.51 -1.62
C GLU A 52 -33.92 -11.49 -0.91
N GLN A 53 -34.13 -10.62 0.09
CA GLN A 53 -35.36 -10.55 0.84
C GLN A 53 -36.47 -9.99 -0.04
N ARG A 54 -37.64 -10.69 0.02
CA ARG A 54 -38.91 -10.22 -0.55
C ARG A 54 -39.51 -9.18 0.39
N PRO A 55 -40.43 -8.33 -0.10
CA PRO A 55 -41.21 -7.44 0.75
C PRO A 55 -41.91 -8.20 1.89
N PRO A 56 -41.93 -7.62 3.10
CA PRO A 56 -42.53 -8.28 4.27
C PRO A 56 -44.03 -8.35 4.15
N TRP A 57 -44.62 -9.29 4.88
CA TRP A 57 -46.04 -9.28 5.18
C TRP A 57 -46.31 -8.27 6.27
N ILE A 58 -47.37 -7.47 6.12
CA ILE A 58 -47.80 -6.45 7.06
C ILE A 58 -49.16 -6.85 7.59
N ALA A 59 -49.26 -7.13 8.89
CA ALA A 59 -50.51 -7.30 9.58
C ALA A 59 -50.97 -5.96 10.16
N GLY A 60 -52.15 -5.53 9.87
CA GLY A 60 -52.76 -4.30 10.36
C GLY A 60 -54.04 -4.57 11.16
N ALA A 61 -54.30 -3.74 12.14
CA ALA A 61 -55.59 -3.69 12.83
C ALA A 61 -56.03 -2.22 12.90
N GLU A 62 -57.25 -1.95 12.46
CA GLU A 62 -57.83 -0.61 12.41
C GLU A 62 -59.16 -0.61 13.09
N VAL A 63 -59.43 0.35 13.95
CA VAL A 63 -60.72 0.56 14.60
C VAL A 63 -61.25 1.91 14.16
N GLU A 64 -62.42 1.88 13.53
CA GLU A 64 -63.11 3.06 13.05
C GLU A 64 -64.44 3.24 13.80
N ASN A 65 -65.05 4.44 13.73
CA ASN A 65 -66.35 4.76 14.32
C ASN A 65 -66.48 4.46 15.82
N ALA A 66 -65.36 4.61 16.58
CA ALA A 66 -65.34 4.35 18.02
C ALA A 66 -64.99 5.64 18.80
N PHE A 67 -65.54 5.81 19.99
CA PHE A 67 -65.25 6.89 20.96
C PHE A 67 -65.50 8.31 20.42
N GLY A 68 -66.30 8.48 19.36
CA GLY A 68 -66.67 9.76 18.77
C GLY A 68 -67.94 10.38 19.35
N THR A 69 -68.62 11.21 18.54
CA THR A 69 -69.88 11.86 18.87
C THR A 69 -71.03 11.33 17.98
N GLY A 70 -72.29 11.52 18.37
CA GLY A 70 -73.43 11.03 17.59
C GLY A 70 -73.45 9.50 17.48
N HIS A 71 -73.55 8.98 16.30
CA HIS A 71 -73.60 7.53 16.04
C HIS A 71 -72.28 6.81 16.39
N ALA A 72 -71.14 7.49 16.38
CA ALA A 72 -69.86 6.93 16.77
C ALA A 72 -69.58 7.01 18.28
N ARG A 73 -70.59 7.26 19.13
CA ARG A 73 -70.45 7.33 20.57
C ARG A 73 -70.23 5.96 21.20
N GLY A 74 -69.12 5.82 21.97
CA GLY A 74 -68.80 4.53 22.59
C GLY A 74 -68.24 3.53 21.59
N LEU A 75 -68.73 2.29 21.66
CA LEU A 75 -68.36 1.17 20.76
C LEU A 75 -69.54 0.64 19.95
N ASP A 76 -70.70 1.25 20.06
CA ASP A 76 -71.99 0.68 19.48
C ASP A 76 -71.93 0.62 17.94
N SER A 77 -71.27 1.56 17.28
CA SER A 77 -71.07 1.58 15.85
C SER A 77 -69.58 1.27 15.45
N ALA A 78 -68.81 0.71 16.35
CA ALA A 78 -67.40 0.42 16.09
C ALA A 78 -67.23 -0.61 14.96
N GLU A 79 -66.26 -0.30 14.10
CA GLU A 79 -65.79 -1.22 13.05
C GLU A 79 -64.36 -1.65 13.39
N LEU A 80 -64.13 -2.97 13.46
CA LEU A 80 -62.77 -3.53 13.61
C LEU A 80 -62.39 -4.22 12.30
N THR A 81 -61.33 -3.68 11.69
CA THR A 81 -60.76 -4.26 10.47
C THR A 81 -59.39 -4.89 10.76
N LEU A 82 -59.25 -6.16 10.47
CA LEU A 82 -57.96 -6.86 10.49
C LEU A 82 -57.50 -7.10 9.05
N THR A 83 -56.31 -6.65 8.71
CA THR A 83 -55.77 -6.75 7.35
C THR A 83 -54.43 -7.47 7.31
N LEU A 84 -54.18 -8.14 6.19
CA LEU A 84 -52.89 -8.68 5.79
C LEU A 84 -52.55 -8.10 4.44
N ALA A 85 -51.41 -7.43 4.35
CA ALA A 85 -50.92 -6.73 3.18
C ALA A 85 -49.51 -7.16 2.79
N SER A 86 -49.16 -7.03 1.52
CA SER A 86 -47.80 -7.16 1.03
C SER A 86 -47.66 -6.45 -0.30
N VAL A 87 -46.38 -6.33 -0.78
CA VAL A 87 -46.06 -5.78 -2.07
C VAL A 87 -45.62 -6.88 -3.03
N LEU A 88 -46.28 -6.94 -4.17
CA LEU A 88 -45.88 -7.79 -5.28
C LEU A 88 -44.88 -6.99 -6.15
N GLU A 89 -43.59 -7.22 -5.93
CA GLU A 89 -42.54 -6.64 -6.76
C GLU A 89 -42.63 -7.15 -8.19
N ARG A 90 -42.57 -6.23 -9.14
CA ARG A 90 -42.67 -6.51 -10.57
C ARG A 90 -41.44 -6.01 -11.32
N GLY A 91 -41.29 -6.42 -12.59
CA GLY A 91 -40.18 -5.94 -13.45
C GLY A 91 -38.82 -6.52 -13.12
N GLY A 92 -38.73 -7.61 -12.36
CA GLY A 92 -37.44 -8.28 -12.05
C GLY A 92 -36.59 -7.56 -11.00
N LYS A 93 -37.20 -6.75 -10.13
CA LYS A 93 -36.48 -5.97 -9.09
C LYS A 93 -35.64 -6.84 -8.17
N LEU A 94 -36.17 -7.97 -7.72
CA LEU A 94 -35.46 -8.92 -6.86
C LEU A 94 -34.20 -9.46 -7.54
N ASP A 95 -34.29 -9.86 -8.80
CA ASP A 95 -33.18 -10.43 -9.55
C ASP A 95 -32.12 -9.34 -9.87
N ALA A 96 -32.57 -8.12 -10.18
CA ALA A 96 -31.65 -6.98 -10.38
C ALA A 96 -30.90 -6.63 -9.10
N ARG A 97 -31.55 -6.64 -7.92
CA ARG A 97 -30.86 -6.43 -6.62
C ARG A 97 -29.85 -7.54 -6.33
N ARG A 98 -30.21 -8.80 -6.59
CA ARG A 98 -29.30 -9.96 -6.45
C ARG A 98 -28.08 -9.82 -7.35
N THR A 99 -28.30 -9.50 -8.62
CA THR A 99 -27.21 -9.30 -9.61
C THR A 99 -26.28 -8.19 -9.18
N LEU A 100 -26.80 -7.06 -8.69
CA LEU A 100 -25.99 -5.96 -8.20
C LEU A 100 -25.15 -6.38 -6.97
N ALA A 101 -25.77 -7.05 -6.01
CA ALA A 101 -25.06 -7.51 -4.81
C ALA A 101 -23.98 -8.54 -5.17
N GLN A 102 -24.25 -9.48 -6.08
CA GLN A 102 -23.28 -10.47 -6.55
C GLN A 102 -22.11 -9.78 -7.29
N SER A 103 -22.38 -8.81 -8.17
CA SER A 103 -21.34 -8.08 -8.89
C SER A 103 -20.36 -7.35 -7.96
N ARG A 104 -20.85 -6.86 -6.80
CA ARG A 104 -20.00 -6.25 -5.77
C ARG A 104 -19.09 -7.26 -5.09
N ILE A 105 -19.57 -8.47 -4.83
CA ILE A 105 -18.77 -9.57 -4.27
C ILE A 105 -17.70 -9.98 -5.27
N ASP A 106 -18.06 -10.15 -6.54
CA ASP A 106 -17.13 -10.57 -7.60
C ASP A 106 -16.00 -9.57 -7.84
N ALA A 107 -16.25 -8.27 -7.63
CA ALA A 107 -15.24 -7.22 -7.74
C ALA A 107 -14.19 -7.28 -6.62
N MET A 108 -14.50 -7.90 -5.47
CA MET A 108 -13.58 -7.95 -4.32
C MET A 108 -12.27 -8.67 -4.60
N ALA A 109 -12.27 -9.68 -5.47
CA ALA A 109 -11.07 -10.45 -5.79
C ALA A 109 -9.97 -9.57 -6.41
N VAL A 110 -10.34 -8.70 -7.36
CA VAL A 110 -9.42 -7.77 -8.02
C VAL A 110 -8.98 -6.65 -7.06
N GLN A 111 -9.90 -6.11 -6.26
CA GLN A 111 -9.56 -5.11 -5.24
C GLN A 111 -8.57 -5.66 -4.20
N ARG A 112 -8.74 -6.93 -3.80
CA ARG A 112 -7.81 -7.62 -2.90
C ARG A 112 -6.42 -7.68 -3.51
N GLU A 113 -6.31 -8.04 -4.79
CA GLU A 113 -5.01 -8.17 -5.45
C GLU A 113 -4.33 -6.80 -5.64
N SER A 114 -5.07 -5.76 -6.02
CA SER A 114 -4.52 -4.40 -6.10
C SER A 114 -3.94 -3.94 -4.76
N ARG A 115 -4.70 -4.08 -3.66
CA ARG A 115 -4.22 -3.72 -2.32
C ARG A 115 -3.02 -4.57 -1.88
N ARG A 116 -3.01 -5.85 -2.25
CA ARG A 116 -1.87 -6.72 -1.97
C ARG A 116 -0.59 -6.20 -2.63
N LEU A 117 -0.64 -5.84 -3.90
CA LEU A 117 0.51 -5.29 -4.63
C LEU A 117 0.99 -3.95 -4.03
N ASP A 118 0.07 -3.06 -3.68
CA ASP A 118 0.40 -1.80 -3.03
C ASP A 118 1.09 -2.02 -1.68
N LEU A 119 0.59 -2.95 -0.88
CA LEU A 119 1.16 -3.30 0.42
C LEU A 119 2.55 -3.94 0.28
N LEU A 120 2.74 -4.79 -0.72
CA LEU A 120 4.05 -5.39 -1.02
C LEU A 120 5.05 -4.33 -1.47
N ALA A 121 4.65 -3.40 -2.33
CA ALA A 121 5.50 -2.30 -2.77
C ALA A 121 5.87 -1.37 -1.60
N GLU A 122 4.93 -1.06 -0.70
CA GLU A 122 5.21 -0.29 0.51
C GLU A 122 6.17 -1.03 1.44
N THR A 123 6.00 -2.35 1.60
CA THR A 123 6.93 -3.19 2.38
C THR A 123 8.34 -3.12 1.79
N ALA A 124 8.46 -3.25 0.47
CA ALA A 124 9.75 -3.16 -0.21
C ALA A 124 10.40 -1.77 -0.07
N ARG A 125 9.62 -0.68 -0.15
CA ARG A 125 10.13 0.69 0.06
C ARG A 125 10.65 0.89 1.48
N ARG A 126 9.92 0.43 2.50
CA ARG A 126 10.36 0.52 3.90
C ARG A 126 11.56 -0.37 4.17
N TYR A 127 11.60 -1.56 3.60
CA TYR A 127 12.77 -2.44 3.65
C TYR A 127 14.01 -1.78 3.03
N LEU A 128 13.86 -1.20 1.83
CA LEU A 128 14.93 -0.45 1.15
C LEU A 128 15.44 0.72 2.00
N ALA A 129 14.57 1.40 2.75
CA ALA A 129 14.98 2.46 3.67
C ALA A 129 15.91 1.95 4.79
N VAL A 130 15.69 0.73 5.29
CA VAL A 130 16.62 0.11 6.26
C VAL A 130 17.97 -0.20 5.60
N VAL A 131 17.95 -0.81 4.39
CA VAL A 131 19.17 -1.10 3.62
C VAL A 131 19.97 0.20 3.38
N ALA A 132 19.27 1.28 3.01
CA ALA A 132 19.86 2.61 2.81
C ALA A 132 20.53 3.13 4.08
N ALA A 133 19.87 3.07 5.22
CA ALA A 133 20.38 3.55 6.49
C ALA A 133 21.60 2.75 6.97
N GLU A 134 21.61 1.42 6.80
CA GLU A 134 22.76 0.58 7.12
C GLU A 134 23.96 0.91 6.22
N ARG A 135 23.73 1.15 4.94
CA ARG A 135 24.79 1.49 4.00
C ARG A 135 25.36 2.88 4.26
N SER A 136 24.49 3.86 4.55
CA SER A 136 24.90 5.22 4.94
C SER A 136 25.75 5.21 6.20
N ARG A 137 25.39 4.41 7.21
CA ARG A 137 26.19 4.21 8.42
C ARG A 137 27.57 3.66 8.08
N THR A 138 27.65 2.61 7.24
CA THR A 138 28.94 2.02 6.83
C THR A 138 29.82 3.04 6.12
N LEU A 139 29.25 3.90 5.26
CA LEU A 139 30.01 4.98 4.59
C LEU A 139 30.52 6.03 5.59
N ALA A 140 29.68 6.43 6.55
CA ALA A 140 30.05 7.39 7.58
C ALA A 140 31.18 6.84 8.50
N GLU A 141 31.13 5.56 8.86
CA GLU A 141 32.21 4.91 9.62
C GLU A 141 33.52 4.86 8.84
N ALA A 142 33.46 4.57 7.54
CA ALA A 142 34.63 4.57 6.67
C ALA A 142 35.23 5.95 6.53
N ASP A 143 34.44 7.02 6.40
CA ASP A 143 34.93 8.41 6.37
C ASP A 143 35.55 8.81 7.71
N MET A 144 34.90 8.53 8.83
CA MET A 144 35.42 8.78 10.17
C MET A 144 36.76 8.10 10.36
N ALA A 145 36.93 6.84 10.04
CA ALA A 145 38.19 6.11 10.13
C ALA A 145 39.27 6.72 9.24
N GLN A 146 38.91 7.24 8.07
CA GLN A 146 39.84 7.97 7.20
C GLN A 146 40.28 9.29 7.83
N ARG A 147 39.36 10.09 8.40
CA ARG A 147 39.69 11.36 9.08
C ARG A 147 40.60 11.14 10.30
N GLN A 148 40.38 10.05 11.06
CA GLN A 148 41.27 9.66 12.17
C GLN A 148 42.71 9.45 11.70
N ARG A 149 42.90 8.73 10.58
CA ARG A 149 44.24 8.54 9.98
C ARG A 149 44.87 9.88 9.55
N THR A 150 44.07 10.80 9.02
CA THR A 150 44.50 12.12 8.61
C THR A 150 44.95 12.99 9.80
N VAL A 151 44.19 13.00 10.90
CA VAL A 151 44.57 13.67 12.15
C VAL A 151 45.88 13.10 12.69
N ALA A 152 46.04 11.78 12.68
CA ALA A 152 47.28 11.15 13.12
C ALA A 152 48.50 11.54 12.23
N ALA A 153 48.31 11.69 10.92
CA ALA A 153 49.36 12.16 10.01
C ALA A 153 49.72 13.63 10.27
N ALA A 154 48.75 14.51 10.44
CA ALA A 154 48.96 15.92 10.77
C ALA A 154 49.70 16.10 12.11
N ARG A 155 49.28 15.33 13.15
CA ARG A 155 49.91 15.36 14.49
C ARG A 155 51.35 14.95 14.45
N ARG A 156 51.78 13.99 13.63
CA ARG A 156 53.18 13.56 13.50
C ARG A 156 54.08 14.62 12.87
N ARG A 157 53.57 15.52 12.05
CA ARG A 157 54.32 16.56 11.37
C ARG A 157 54.46 17.87 12.17
N LEU A 158 53.62 18.06 13.18
CA LEU A 158 53.62 19.29 13.99
C LEU A 158 54.96 19.49 14.78
N PRO A 159 55.49 18.47 15.52
CA PRO A 159 56.68 18.66 16.32
C PRO A 159 57.94 18.96 15.51
N SER A 160 58.00 18.53 14.24
CA SER A 160 59.13 18.80 13.33
C SER A 160 59.02 20.16 12.64
N GLY A 161 58.00 20.98 12.94
CA GLY A 161 57.77 22.25 12.26
C GLY A 161 57.34 22.10 10.78
N ALA A 162 57.16 20.85 10.33
CA ALA A 162 56.80 20.55 8.94
C ALA A 162 55.32 20.84 8.58
N SER A 163 54.49 21.23 9.56
CA SER A 163 53.11 21.59 9.35
C SER A 163 52.64 22.58 10.42
N PRO A 164 51.95 23.68 10.10
CA PRO A 164 51.41 24.61 11.09
C PRO A 164 50.30 23.99 11.91
N GLU A 165 50.09 24.50 13.12
CA GLU A 165 49.00 24.03 14.03
C GLU A 165 47.63 24.14 13.41
N SER A 166 47.38 25.14 12.57
CA SER A 166 46.12 25.32 11.84
C SER A 166 45.75 24.10 11.02
N VAL A 167 46.68 23.35 10.47
CA VAL A 167 46.45 22.10 9.71
C VAL A 167 45.91 21.01 10.64
N LEU A 168 46.48 20.86 11.85
CA LEU A 168 46.02 19.89 12.83
C LEU A 168 44.59 20.24 13.29
N LEU A 169 44.32 21.51 13.61
CA LEU A 169 43.01 21.97 14.03
C LEU A 169 41.96 21.78 12.92
N THR A 170 42.30 22.04 11.66
CA THR A 170 41.41 21.80 10.51
C THR A 170 41.13 20.30 10.33
N ALA A 171 42.13 19.44 10.50
CA ALA A 171 41.95 18.00 10.44
C ALA A 171 41.04 17.47 11.58
N GLN A 172 41.22 18.01 12.79
CA GLN A 172 40.36 17.68 13.95
C GLN A 172 38.92 18.14 13.73
N ALA A 173 38.68 19.33 13.18
CA ALA A 173 37.36 19.81 12.83
C ALA A 173 36.68 18.92 11.76
N ALA A 174 37.43 18.43 10.76
CA ALA A 174 36.95 17.49 9.77
C ALA A 174 36.58 16.14 10.39
N LEU A 175 37.38 15.65 11.37
CA LEU A 175 37.05 14.43 12.13
C LEU A 175 35.75 14.60 12.95
N ALA A 176 35.62 15.70 13.69
CA ALA A 176 34.42 15.97 14.48
C ALA A 176 33.16 16.01 13.62
N ARG A 177 33.22 16.53 12.39
CA ARG A 177 32.11 16.47 11.43
C ARG A 177 31.80 15.03 10.98
N ALA A 178 32.79 14.19 10.75
CA ALA A 178 32.60 12.80 10.38
C ALA A 178 32.03 11.98 11.55
N GLU A 179 32.42 12.25 12.79
CA GLU A 179 31.82 11.65 14.00
C GLU A 179 30.36 12.03 14.12
N LEU A 180 29.98 13.30 13.92
CA LEU A 180 28.60 13.75 13.89
C LEU A 180 27.81 13.06 12.77
N ALA A 181 28.38 12.89 11.58
CA ALA A 181 27.75 12.20 10.47
C ALA A 181 27.46 10.72 10.81
N ARG A 182 28.43 10.03 11.45
CA ARG A 182 28.27 8.66 11.94
C ARG A 182 27.16 8.55 12.99
N ASP A 183 27.11 9.47 13.96
CA ASP A 183 26.11 9.47 15.01
C ASP A 183 24.69 9.69 14.44
N ARG A 184 24.56 10.61 13.47
CA ARG A 184 23.30 10.82 12.74
C ARG A 184 22.88 9.58 11.97
N ALA A 185 23.79 8.92 11.27
CA ALA A 185 23.50 7.69 10.52
C ALA A 185 23.05 6.55 11.45
N GLU A 186 23.63 6.44 12.66
CA GLU A 186 23.19 5.45 13.65
C GLU A 186 21.75 5.71 14.15
N GLN A 187 21.40 6.98 14.42
CA GLN A 187 20.04 7.36 14.79
C GLN A 187 19.04 7.08 13.64
N GLN A 188 19.44 7.40 12.41
CA GLN A 188 18.63 7.12 11.22
C GLN A 188 18.42 5.60 11.03
N ARG A 189 19.47 4.78 11.25
CA ARG A 189 19.37 3.32 11.20
C ARG A 189 18.38 2.79 12.23
N THR A 190 18.45 3.30 13.46
CA THR A 190 17.54 2.90 14.54
C THR A 190 16.08 3.23 14.19
N ALA A 191 15.82 4.44 13.70
CA ALA A 191 14.49 4.84 13.25
C ALA A 191 14.01 4.03 12.02
N ALA A 192 14.89 3.83 11.03
CA ALA A 192 14.56 3.09 9.82
C ALA A 192 14.14 1.65 10.11
N ARG A 193 14.72 0.97 11.12
CA ARG A 193 14.35 -0.40 11.52
C ARG A 193 12.94 -0.48 12.11
N GLN A 194 12.48 0.56 12.82
CA GLN A 194 11.14 0.59 13.41
C GLN A 194 10.05 0.69 12.34
N HIS A 195 10.35 1.34 11.22
CA HIS A 195 9.37 1.67 10.20
C HIS A 195 8.76 0.44 9.48
N PRO A 196 9.53 -0.55 8.98
CA PRO A 196 8.95 -1.78 8.45
C PRO A 196 8.31 -2.64 9.55
N ALA A 197 8.88 -2.72 10.77
CA ALA A 197 8.35 -3.50 11.87
C ALA A 197 6.90 -3.09 12.24
N ALA A 198 6.57 -1.81 12.11
CA ALA A 198 5.23 -1.31 12.32
C ALA A 198 4.19 -1.89 11.34
N LEU A 199 4.59 -2.37 10.13
CA LEU A 199 3.66 -2.99 9.18
C LEU A 199 3.08 -4.32 9.69
N TRP A 200 3.83 -5.05 10.49
CA TRP A 200 3.34 -6.29 11.11
C TRP A 200 3.05 -6.14 12.60
N GLY A 201 2.95 -4.89 13.09
CA GLY A 201 2.49 -4.58 14.44
C GLY A 201 3.56 -4.64 15.54
N GLU A 202 4.84 -4.83 15.19
CA GLU A 202 5.94 -4.79 16.15
C GLU A 202 6.37 -3.35 16.44
N ARG A 203 6.41 -2.96 17.72
CA ARG A 203 6.92 -1.65 18.17
C ARG A 203 8.43 -1.63 18.32
N ALA A 204 9.03 -2.77 18.63
CA ALA A 204 10.47 -2.96 18.70
C ALA A 204 10.88 -4.03 17.68
N PRO A 205 11.74 -3.72 16.71
CA PRO A 205 12.15 -4.68 15.70
C PRO A 205 12.98 -5.81 16.32
N THR A 206 12.65 -7.06 15.95
CA THR A 206 13.32 -8.27 16.41
C THR A 206 14.54 -8.66 15.57
N PHE A 207 14.80 -7.95 14.47
CA PHE A 207 15.94 -8.17 13.60
C PHE A 207 17.07 -7.16 13.85
N ASP A 208 18.32 -7.58 13.69
CA ASP A 208 19.49 -6.72 13.90
C ASP A 208 20.02 -6.07 12.63
N SER A 209 19.87 -6.73 11.50
CA SER A 209 20.34 -6.26 10.19
C SER A 209 19.40 -6.74 9.08
N VAL A 210 19.57 -6.17 7.89
CA VAL A 210 18.82 -6.55 6.69
C VAL A 210 19.75 -7.13 5.62
N ALA A 211 19.19 -7.93 4.72
CA ALA A 211 19.89 -8.44 3.54
C ALA A 211 19.73 -7.46 2.37
N GLY A 212 20.66 -7.48 1.42
CA GLY A 212 20.57 -6.74 0.15
C GLY A 212 21.76 -5.82 -0.09
N ASP A 213 22.04 -5.60 -1.37
CA ASP A 213 23.01 -4.62 -1.84
C ASP A 213 22.29 -3.63 -2.76
N PRO A 214 22.15 -2.36 -2.37
CA PRO A 214 21.47 -1.37 -3.17
C PRO A 214 22.17 -1.08 -4.51
N LEU A 215 23.47 -1.39 -4.60
CA LEU A 215 24.27 -1.18 -5.82
C LEU A 215 24.06 -2.29 -6.87
N ALA A 216 23.46 -3.41 -6.49
CA ALA A 216 23.14 -4.49 -7.41
C ALA A 216 21.84 -4.13 -8.16
N LEU A 217 21.98 -3.61 -9.37
CA LEU A 217 20.88 -3.20 -10.23
C LEU A 217 20.67 -4.25 -11.34
N PRO A 218 19.60 -5.07 -11.29
CA PRO A 218 19.32 -6.06 -12.32
C PRO A 218 18.96 -5.41 -13.67
N THR A 219 19.09 -6.16 -14.75
CA THR A 219 18.56 -5.73 -16.05
C THR A 219 17.02 -5.81 -16.03
N ILE A 220 16.37 -4.78 -16.57
CA ILE A 220 14.91 -4.74 -16.71
C ILE A 220 14.51 -4.97 -18.17
N SER A 221 13.27 -5.41 -18.36
CA SER A 221 12.70 -5.58 -19.71
C SER A 221 12.57 -4.23 -20.43
N PRO A 222 12.59 -4.22 -21.78
CA PRO A 222 12.33 -3.02 -22.56
C PRO A 222 10.96 -2.40 -22.22
N LEU A 223 10.87 -1.07 -22.35
CA LEU A 223 9.65 -0.31 -22.01
C LEU A 223 8.40 -0.86 -22.72
N GLN A 224 8.53 -1.26 -24.01
CA GLN A 224 7.40 -1.80 -24.78
C GLN A 224 6.84 -3.09 -24.17
N THR A 225 7.71 -3.97 -23.68
CA THR A 225 7.31 -5.22 -23.00
C THR A 225 6.59 -4.92 -21.70
N LEU A 226 7.15 -4.02 -20.87
CA LEU A 226 6.55 -3.61 -19.61
C LEU A 226 5.21 -2.88 -19.82
N ALA A 227 5.09 -2.06 -20.88
CA ALA A 227 3.85 -1.38 -21.23
C ALA A 227 2.73 -2.36 -21.61
N ALA A 228 3.06 -3.47 -22.27
CA ALA A 228 2.08 -4.51 -22.59
C ALA A 228 1.56 -5.24 -21.31
N GLU A 229 2.35 -5.30 -20.26
CA GLU A 229 1.94 -5.86 -18.97
C GLU A 229 0.94 -4.97 -18.23
N LEU A 230 0.95 -3.65 -18.46
CA LEU A 230 0.01 -2.70 -17.83
C LEU A 230 -1.46 -3.05 -18.10
N GLU A 231 -1.80 -3.57 -19.28
CA GLU A 231 -3.18 -3.95 -19.61
C GLU A 231 -3.73 -5.08 -18.73
N ARG A 232 -2.86 -5.82 -18.07
CA ARG A 232 -3.20 -6.95 -17.18
C ARG A 232 -3.13 -6.59 -15.70
N THR A 233 -2.80 -5.34 -15.38
CA THR A 233 -2.68 -4.91 -13.97
C THR A 233 -4.02 -4.95 -13.26
N PRO A 234 -4.02 -5.24 -11.95
CA PRO A 234 -5.25 -5.18 -11.15
C PRO A 234 -5.91 -3.80 -11.19
N GLU A 235 -5.14 -2.71 -11.29
CA GLU A 235 -5.66 -1.35 -11.39
C GLU A 235 -6.51 -1.12 -12.64
N LEU A 236 -6.18 -1.73 -13.79
CA LEU A 236 -7.01 -1.68 -14.98
C LEU A 236 -8.08 -2.77 -14.97
N ALA A 237 -7.79 -3.94 -14.41
CA ALA A 237 -8.73 -5.03 -14.29
C ALA A 237 -9.92 -4.68 -13.37
N GLN A 238 -9.76 -3.80 -12.38
CA GLN A 238 -10.85 -3.36 -11.51
C GLN A 238 -11.98 -2.68 -12.29
N PHE A 239 -11.67 -1.94 -13.38
CA PHE A 239 -12.69 -1.29 -14.22
C PHE A 239 -13.66 -2.29 -14.87
N ALA A 240 -13.23 -3.53 -15.10
CA ALA A 240 -14.14 -4.58 -15.58
C ALA A 240 -15.14 -4.98 -14.48
N GLY A 241 -14.74 -4.99 -13.22
CA GLY A 241 -15.62 -5.20 -12.06
C GLY A 241 -16.58 -4.04 -11.87
N GLU A 242 -16.06 -2.80 -11.88
CA GLU A 242 -16.84 -1.57 -11.73
C GLU A 242 -17.90 -1.43 -12.85
N ARG A 243 -17.52 -1.78 -14.08
CA ARG A 243 -18.46 -1.82 -15.21
C ARG A 243 -19.60 -2.80 -14.98
N ARG A 244 -19.31 -4.03 -14.50
CA ARG A 244 -20.38 -5.00 -14.15
C ARG A 244 -21.30 -4.47 -13.07
N ILE A 245 -20.74 -3.79 -12.06
CA ILE A 245 -21.55 -3.14 -11.00
C ILE A 245 -22.41 -2.03 -11.59
N ALA A 246 -21.86 -1.18 -12.47
CA ALA A 246 -22.62 -0.10 -13.12
C ALA A 246 -23.71 -0.64 -14.05
N GLU A 247 -23.42 -1.70 -14.82
CA GLU A 247 -24.41 -2.40 -15.65
C GLU A 247 -25.56 -3.00 -14.80
N ALA A 248 -25.23 -3.63 -13.68
CA ALA A 248 -26.22 -4.16 -12.73
C ALA A 248 -27.04 -3.04 -12.06
N ARG A 249 -26.42 -1.88 -11.75
CA ARG A 249 -27.09 -0.69 -11.21
C ARG A 249 -28.04 -0.08 -12.24
N LEU A 250 -27.60 0.04 -13.49
CA LEU A 250 -28.46 0.48 -14.60
C LEU A 250 -29.67 -0.45 -14.79
N GLN A 251 -29.47 -1.75 -14.73
CA GLN A 251 -30.54 -2.72 -14.81
C GLN A 251 -31.53 -2.57 -13.64
N LEU A 252 -31.02 -2.39 -12.42
CA LEU A 252 -31.87 -2.13 -11.25
C LEU A 252 -32.66 -0.83 -11.43
N ALA A 253 -32.05 0.26 -11.88
CA ALA A 253 -32.75 1.52 -12.18
C ALA A 253 -33.87 1.34 -13.22
N ARG A 254 -33.62 0.53 -14.26
CA ARG A 254 -34.65 0.19 -15.27
C ARG A 254 -35.87 -0.53 -14.69
N THR A 255 -35.67 -1.39 -13.67
CA THR A 255 -36.79 -2.10 -13.04
C THR A 255 -37.72 -1.16 -12.28
N ALA A 256 -37.25 0.04 -11.83
CA ALA A 256 -38.06 1.04 -11.18
C ALA A 256 -39.12 1.66 -12.12
N ALA A 257 -38.96 1.54 -13.45
CA ALA A 257 -39.97 1.95 -14.42
C ALA A 257 -41.25 1.07 -14.39
N THR A 258 -41.14 -0.15 -13.85
CA THR A 258 -42.27 -1.03 -13.65
C THR A 258 -42.85 -0.84 -12.24
N PRO A 259 -44.11 -0.40 -12.10
CA PRO A 259 -44.71 -0.20 -10.78
C PRO A 259 -44.96 -1.54 -10.08
N ASP A 260 -44.77 -1.53 -8.76
CA ASP A 260 -45.19 -2.64 -7.91
C ASP A 260 -46.69 -2.62 -7.67
N LEU A 261 -47.21 -3.73 -7.25
CA LEU A 261 -48.62 -3.87 -6.90
C LEU A 261 -48.70 -4.12 -5.39
N GLU A 262 -49.27 -3.14 -4.69
CA GLU A 262 -49.58 -3.31 -3.28
C GLU A 262 -50.99 -3.96 -3.20
N TRP A 263 -51.14 -4.98 -2.38
CA TRP A 263 -52.39 -5.66 -2.16
C TRP A 263 -52.63 -5.86 -0.69
N GLN A 264 -53.89 -5.82 -0.31
CA GLN A 264 -54.35 -6.14 1.04
C GLN A 264 -55.63 -6.96 0.99
N VAL A 265 -55.78 -7.86 1.94
CA VAL A 265 -56.98 -8.58 2.22
C VAL A 265 -57.26 -8.54 3.70
N GLY A 266 -58.53 -8.51 4.10
CA GLY A 266 -58.90 -8.41 5.49
C GLY A 266 -60.35 -8.79 5.76
N ILE A 267 -60.64 -8.84 7.05
CA ILE A 267 -62.03 -9.03 7.53
C ILE A 267 -62.38 -7.80 8.38
N ARG A 268 -63.63 -7.32 8.18
CA ARG A 268 -64.19 -6.21 8.93
C ARG A 268 -65.39 -6.72 9.74
N ARG A 269 -65.36 -6.48 11.04
CA ARG A 269 -66.49 -6.68 11.94
C ARG A 269 -67.16 -5.33 12.17
N LEU A 270 -68.51 -5.31 11.84
CA LEU A 270 -69.37 -4.16 12.08
C LEU A 270 -70.15 -4.42 13.33
N GLN A 271 -70.01 -3.64 14.38
CA GLN A 271 -70.66 -3.88 15.66
C GLN A 271 -72.17 -3.54 15.60
N GLU A 272 -72.52 -2.49 14.86
CA GLU A 272 -73.93 -2.02 14.75
C GLU A 272 -74.88 -3.07 14.16
N SER A 273 -74.45 -3.77 13.11
CA SER A 273 -75.26 -4.78 12.41
C SER A 273 -74.93 -6.22 12.82
N ASP A 274 -73.94 -6.42 13.63
CA ASP A 274 -73.33 -7.73 13.99
C ASP A 274 -72.83 -8.54 12.78
N ASP A 275 -72.46 -7.83 11.68
CA ASP A 275 -72.06 -8.42 10.41
C ASP A 275 -70.49 -8.53 10.31
N THR A 276 -70.11 -9.47 9.45
CA THR A 276 -68.66 -9.60 9.06
C THR A 276 -68.56 -9.47 7.55
N ALA A 277 -67.68 -8.60 7.10
CA ALA A 277 -67.37 -8.31 5.69
C ALA A 277 -65.98 -8.65 5.29
N LEU A 278 -65.79 -9.07 4.05
CA LEU A 278 -64.44 -9.18 3.45
C LEU A 278 -64.01 -7.82 2.89
N VAL A 279 -62.77 -7.43 3.19
CA VAL A 279 -62.16 -6.23 2.63
C VAL A 279 -60.99 -6.66 1.73
N ALA A 280 -60.90 -6.14 0.52
CA ALA A 280 -59.80 -6.36 -0.38
C ALA A 280 -59.45 -5.03 -1.08
N GLY A 281 -58.17 -4.75 -1.20
CA GLY A 281 -57.69 -3.55 -1.87
C GLY A 281 -56.42 -3.84 -2.68
N VAL A 282 -56.29 -3.12 -3.79
CA VAL A 282 -55.10 -3.17 -4.65
C VAL A 282 -54.74 -1.72 -5.00
N SER A 283 -53.47 -1.37 -4.85
CA SER A 283 -52.97 -0.05 -5.25
C SER A 283 -51.73 -0.19 -6.13
N MET A 284 -51.56 0.73 -7.05
CA MET A 284 -50.43 0.78 -7.97
C MET A 284 -50.05 2.24 -8.27
N PRO A 285 -48.78 2.65 -8.11
CA PRO A 285 -48.35 4.01 -8.43
C PRO A 285 -48.37 4.25 -9.94
N LEU A 286 -48.97 5.37 -10.38
CA LEU A 286 -48.96 5.80 -11.77
C LEU A 286 -47.77 6.69 -12.06
N GLY A 287 -47.27 6.66 -13.31
CA GLY A 287 -46.17 7.50 -13.76
C GLY A 287 -44.80 7.01 -13.35
N SER A 288 -44.63 5.79 -12.88
CA SER A 288 -43.37 5.18 -12.45
C SER A 288 -42.27 5.25 -13.55
N ARG A 289 -42.66 5.08 -14.81
CA ARG A 289 -41.74 5.15 -15.96
C ARG A 289 -41.12 6.54 -16.09
N ALA A 290 -41.89 7.61 -15.97
CA ALA A 290 -41.39 8.99 -16.08
C ALA A 290 -40.48 9.34 -14.89
N ARG A 291 -40.83 8.87 -13.68
CA ARG A 291 -40.02 9.09 -12.47
C ARG A 291 -38.69 8.33 -12.49
N ALA A 292 -38.62 7.15 -13.09
CA ALA A 292 -37.42 6.35 -13.20
C ALA A 292 -36.42 6.89 -14.26
N GLN A 293 -36.88 7.68 -15.22
CA GLN A 293 -36.00 8.17 -16.32
C GLN A 293 -34.76 8.96 -15.89
N PRO A 294 -34.81 9.86 -14.91
CA PRO A 294 -33.59 10.56 -14.47
C PRO A 294 -32.54 9.61 -13.88
N GLU A 295 -32.96 8.65 -13.07
CA GLU A 295 -32.07 7.66 -12.46
C GLU A 295 -31.47 6.70 -13.50
N ILE A 296 -32.29 6.28 -14.49
CA ILE A 296 -31.80 5.47 -15.62
C ILE A 296 -30.72 6.24 -16.40
N ARG A 297 -30.95 7.52 -16.71
CA ARG A 297 -29.96 8.33 -17.41
C ARG A 297 -28.69 8.55 -16.58
N ALA A 298 -28.83 8.76 -15.27
CA ALA A 298 -27.67 8.90 -14.38
C ALA A 298 -26.84 7.62 -14.34
N ALA A 299 -27.47 6.46 -14.16
CA ALA A 299 -26.79 5.18 -14.13
C ALA A 299 -26.13 4.83 -15.49
N ASP A 300 -26.75 5.22 -16.60
CA ASP A 300 -26.19 5.02 -17.95
C ASP A 300 -24.96 5.92 -18.16
N ALA A 301 -25.06 7.19 -17.77
CA ALA A 301 -23.93 8.13 -17.82
C ALA A 301 -22.76 7.70 -16.90
N GLU A 302 -23.05 7.18 -15.69
CA GLU A 302 -22.02 6.60 -14.81
C GLU A 302 -21.28 5.44 -15.49
N ARG A 303 -22.03 4.54 -16.15
CA ARG A 303 -21.43 3.42 -16.89
C ARG A 303 -20.53 3.90 -18.04
N GLU A 304 -20.95 4.96 -18.75
CA GLU A 304 -20.16 5.54 -19.84
C GLU A 304 -18.91 6.26 -19.31
N ALA A 305 -19.01 6.97 -18.18
CA ALA A 305 -17.88 7.64 -17.52
C ALA A 305 -16.75 6.68 -17.15
N LEU A 306 -17.06 5.44 -16.76
CA LEU A 306 -16.05 4.42 -16.42
C LEU A 306 -15.10 4.10 -17.58
N SER A 307 -15.53 4.22 -18.83
CA SER A 307 -14.66 4.02 -20.00
C SER A 307 -13.62 5.13 -20.12
N ILE A 308 -14.02 6.36 -19.83
CA ILE A 308 -13.14 7.54 -19.83
C ILE A 308 -12.18 7.48 -18.65
N GLU A 309 -12.68 7.09 -17.48
CA GLU A 309 -11.83 6.90 -16.28
C GLU A 309 -10.77 5.80 -16.49
N ARG A 310 -11.14 4.69 -17.11
CA ARG A 310 -10.20 3.62 -17.47
C ARG A 310 -9.12 4.13 -18.42
N GLU A 311 -9.49 4.89 -19.46
CA GLU A 311 -8.55 5.48 -20.39
C GLU A 311 -7.59 6.45 -19.68
N ALA A 312 -8.13 7.37 -18.89
CA ALA A 312 -7.33 8.32 -18.09
C ALA A 312 -6.37 7.59 -17.14
N LYS A 313 -6.84 6.52 -16.45
CA LYS A 313 -5.99 5.71 -15.58
C LYS A 313 -4.89 5.00 -16.38
N GLY A 314 -5.20 4.44 -17.54
CA GLY A 314 -4.22 3.82 -18.43
C GLY A 314 -3.11 4.77 -18.85
N LEU A 315 -3.46 5.98 -19.26
CA LEU A 315 -2.49 7.05 -19.59
C LEU A 315 -1.61 7.41 -18.38
N SER A 316 -2.21 7.55 -17.20
CA SER A 316 -1.49 7.84 -15.96
C SER A 316 -0.50 6.73 -15.59
N LEU A 317 -0.91 5.47 -15.65
CA LEU A 317 -0.05 4.31 -15.36
C LEU A 317 1.10 4.22 -16.37
N TYR A 318 0.82 4.43 -17.65
CA TYR A 318 1.84 4.46 -18.69
C TYR A 318 2.85 5.58 -18.46
N SER A 319 2.39 6.80 -18.13
CA SER A 319 3.29 7.92 -17.81
C SER A 319 4.19 7.61 -16.62
N THR A 320 3.63 7.02 -15.55
CA THR A 320 4.41 6.61 -14.37
C THR A 320 5.44 5.53 -14.73
N LEU A 321 5.06 4.57 -15.58
CA LEU A 321 5.99 3.54 -16.04
C LEU A 321 7.14 4.12 -16.88
N VAL A 322 6.84 5.03 -17.80
CA VAL A 322 7.87 5.72 -18.62
C VAL A 322 8.86 6.47 -17.73
N GLU A 323 8.35 7.21 -16.74
CA GLU A 323 9.19 7.93 -15.79
C GLU A 323 10.06 6.97 -14.96
N ALA A 324 9.48 5.93 -14.39
CA ALA A 324 10.20 4.96 -13.57
C ALA A 324 11.26 4.21 -14.40
N HIS A 325 10.92 3.78 -15.63
CA HIS A 325 11.85 3.12 -16.53
C HIS A 325 13.02 4.04 -16.92
N GLY A 326 12.73 5.31 -17.27
CA GLY A 326 13.75 6.30 -17.60
C GLY A 326 14.70 6.59 -16.43
N ARG A 327 14.16 6.79 -15.22
CA ARG A 327 14.97 6.96 -14.00
C ARG A 327 15.85 5.75 -13.72
N TYR A 328 15.30 4.55 -13.83
CA TYR A 328 16.06 3.32 -13.60
C TYR A 328 17.21 3.16 -14.58
N THR A 329 16.96 3.30 -15.87
CA THR A 329 17.99 3.12 -16.91
C THR A 329 19.10 4.19 -16.83
N ALA A 330 18.74 5.44 -16.54
CA ALA A 330 19.73 6.51 -16.33
C ALA A 330 20.60 6.22 -15.09
N ALA A 331 19.99 5.83 -13.99
CA ALA A 331 20.69 5.49 -12.76
C ALA A 331 21.61 4.26 -12.92
N GLN A 332 21.19 3.26 -13.69
CA GLN A 332 22.05 2.10 -14.03
C GLN A 332 23.36 2.53 -14.69
N VAL A 333 23.27 3.43 -15.69
CA VAL A 333 24.44 3.96 -16.39
C VAL A 333 25.32 4.75 -15.42
N GLU A 334 24.74 5.62 -14.60
CA GLU A 334 25.47 6.46 -13.66
C GLU A 334 26.17 5.61 -12.59
N VAL A 335 25.47 4.66 -11.94
CA VAL A 335 26.07 3.76 -10.93
C VAL A 335 27.24 2.98 -11.52
N ALA A 336 27.07 2.43 -12.74
CA ALA A 336 28.13 1.68 -13.41
C ALA A 336 29.35 2.56 -13.69
N ARG A 337 29.17 3.80 -14.16
CA ARG A 337 30.26 4.75 -14.42
C ARG A 337 30.97 5.18 -13.15
N LEU A 338 30.22 5.50 -12.08
CA LEU A 338 30.81 5.83 -10.80
C LEU A 338 31.64 4.67 -10.24
N GLN A 339 31.16 3.44 -10.37
CA GLN A 339 31.82 2.25 -9.85
C GLN A 339 33.05 1.84 -10.65
N GLN A 340 33.01 1.90 -11.98
CA GLN A 340 34.04 1.36 -12.86
C GLN A 340 35.12 2.40 -13.24
N ASP A 341 34.72 3.68 -13.36
CA ASP A 341 35.61 4.72 -13.87
C ASP A 341 36.02 5.73 -12.78
N VAL A 342 35.05 6.32 -12.07
CA VAL A 342 35.31 7.48 -11.20
C VAL A 342 35.96 7.06 -9.89
N LEU A 343 35.34 6.18 -9.13
CA LEU A 343 35.79 5.75 -7.81
C LEU A 343 37.19 5.11 -7.82
N PRO A 344 37.56 4.25 -8.79
CA PRO A 344 38.90 3.69 -8.84
C PRO A 344 39.98 4.76 -9.11
N LYS A 345 39.70 5.77 -9.95
CA LYS A 345 40.63 6.89 -10.23
C LYS A 345 40.78 7.77 -9.00
N LEU A 346 39.67 8.12 -8.32
CA LEU A 346 39.73 8.89 -7.09
C LEU A 346 40.49 8.16 -5.96
N ALA A 347 40.31 6.85 -5.85
CA ALA A 347 41.04 6.05 -4.87
C ALA A 347 42.52 6.04 -5.13
N ARG A 348 42.96 5.94 -6.40
CA ARG A 348 44.38 6.01 -6.79
C ARG A 348 44.95 7.42 -6.57
N ALA A 349 44.21 8.46 -6.92
CA ALA A 349 44.58 9.86 -6.72
C ALA A 349 44.77 10.15 -5.22
N GLU A 350 43.84 9.73 -4.37
CA GLU A 350 43.95 9.91 -2.92
C GLU A 350 45.18 9.19 -2.33
N GLN A 351 45.45 7.94 -2.74
CA GLN A 351 46.65 7.22 -2.30
C GLN A 351 47.93 7.88 -2.75
N ALA A 352 47.96 8.43 -3.97
CA ALA A 352 49.13 9.21 -4.45
C ALA A 352 49.30 10.50 -3.65
N ALA A 353 48.19 11.22 -3.39
CA ALA A 353 48.22 12.44 -2.58
C ALA A 353 48.63 12.17 -1.12
N GLU A 354 48.21 11.07 -0.52
CA GLU A 354 48.65 10.69 0.82
C GLU A 354 50.16 10.49 0.89
N ARG A 355 50.76 9.81 -0.10
CA ARG A 355 52.21 9.61 -0.20
C ARG A 355 52.94 10.94 -0.40
N ALA A 356 52.46 11.78 -1.30
CA ALA A 356 53.03 13.09 -1.59
C ALA A 356 52.92 14.03 -0.38
N TYR A 357 51.82 14.02 0.35
CA TYR A 357 51.70 14.78 1.61
C TYR A 357 52.70 14.30 2.67
N ARG A 358 52.85 12.98 2.84
CA ARG A 358 53.85 12.43 3.77
C ARG A 358 55.27 12.83 3.40
N ALA A 359 55.58 12.91 2.11
CA ALA A 359 56.87 13.39 1.60
C ALA A 359 57.05 14.93 1.63
N GLY A 360 55.99 15.69 1.93
CA GLY A 360 56.03 17.15 1.94
C GLY A 360 55.86 17.82 0.58
N ALA A 361 55.51 17.07 -0.45
CA ALA A 361 55.39 17.54 -1.83
C ALA A 361 54.04 18.25 -2.14
N ILE A 362 53.01 17.99 -1.35
CA ILE A 362 51.69 18.68 -1.48
C ILE A 362 51.19 19.17 -0.12
N SER A 363 50.23 20.11 -0.17
CA SER A 363 49.59 20.66 1.01
C SER A 363 48.55 19.67 1.60
N TYR A 364 48.23 19.89 2.89
CA TYR A 364 47.10 19.19 3.53
C TYR A 364 45.78 19.44 2.80
N LEU A 365 45.55 20.65 2.31
CA LEU A 365 44.32 21.05 1.67
C LEU A 365 44.05 20.23 0.40
N GLU A 366 45.07 20.03 -0.43
CA GLU A 366 44.95 19.22 -1.66
C GLU A 366 44.61 17.77 -1.35
N TRP A 367 45.24 17.17 -0.34
CA TRP A 367 44.90 15.80 0.08
C TRP A 367 43.50 15.71 0.69
N ALA A 368 43.14 16.64 1.58
CA ALA A 368 41.82 16.69 2.22
C ALA A 368 40.67 16.88 1.20
N GLN A 369 40.92 17.63 0.11
CA GLN A 369 39.99 17.82 -0.97
C GLN A 369 39.68 16.51 -1.69
N LEU A 370 40.69 15.72 -2.07
CA LEU A 370 40.49 14.40 -2.71
C LEU A 370 39.74 13.41 -1.81
N GLN A 371 39.98 13.44 -0.49
CA GLN A 371 39.25 12.64 0.46
C GLN A 371 37.75 13.01 0.48
N SER A 372 37.46 14.30 0.53
CA SER A 372 36.08 14.82 0.55
C SER A 372 35.37 14.51 -0.74
N GLU A 373 36.03 14.65 -1.89
CA GLU A 373 35.47 14.31 -3.20
C GLU A 373 35.14 12.82 -3.30
N ARG A 374 36.05 11.93 -2.87
CA ARG A 374 35.75 10.47 -2.86
C ARG A 374 34.60 10.10 -1.96
N THR A 375 34.46 10.71 -0.80
CA THR A 375 33.34 10.49 0.11
C THR A 375 32.04 10.98 -0.53
N ALA A 376 32.05 12.17 -1.15
CA ALA A 376 30.89 12.73 -1.85
C ALA A 376 30.42 11.84 -3.01
N VAL A 377 31.37 11.35 -3.84
CA VAL A 377 31.05 10.46 -4.96
C VAL A 377 30.49 9.11 -4.49
N ARG A 378 30.97 8.55 -3.37
CA ARG A 378 30.39 7.34 -2.78
C ARG A 378 28.97 7.56 -2.29
N GLN A 379 28.70 8.71 -1.69
CA GLN A 379 27.36 9.08 -1.26
C GLN A 379 26.45 9.25 -2.48
N GLN A 380 26.91 9.96 -3.52
CA GLN A 380 26.17 10.10 -4.78
C GLN A 380 25.83 8.73 -5.39
N GLN A 381 26.81 7.81 -5.44
CA GLN A 381 26.58 6.46 -5.96
C GLN A 381 25.48 5.73 -5.18
N LEU A 382 25.50 5.83 -3.85
CA LEU A 382 24.46 5.24 -3.01
C LEU A 382 23.07 5.86 -3.29
N ASP A 383 23.00 7.19 -3.34
CA ASP A 383 21.74 7.91 -3.54
C ASP A 383 21.11 7.58 -4.90
N VAL A 384 21.92 7.56 -5.97
CA VAL A 384 21.47 7.18 -7.32
C VAL A 384 21.02 5.70 -7.36
N ALA A 385 21.75 4.81 -6.70
CA ALA A 385 21.36 3.40 -6.63
C ALA A 385 20.04 3.20 -5.87
N LEU A 386 19.82 3.94 -4.79
CA LEU A 386 18.56 3.91 -4.05
C LEU A 386 17.38 4.46 -4.88
N ASP A 387 17.61 5.49 -5.68
CA ASP A 387 16.59 6.01 -6.60
C ASP A 387 16.27 4.99 -7.71
N ALA A 388 17.27 4.27 -8.21
CA ALA A 388 17.06 3.15 -9.12
C ALA A 388 16.22 2.04 -8.47
N GLN A 389 16.53 1.64 -7.24
CA GLN A 389 15.77 0.60 -6.53
C GLN A 389 14.31 1.03 -6.28
N ARG A 390 14.06 2.31 -5.95
CA ARG A 390 12.69 2.85 -5.84
C ARG A 390 11.95 2.79 -7.17
N ALA A 391 12.61 3.16 -8.26
CA ALA A 391 12.05 3.06 -9.60
C ALA A 391 11.76 1.60 -9.99
N LEU A 392 12.64 0.66 -9.62
CA LEU A 392 12.42 -0.77 -9.84
C LEU A 392 11.19 -1.30 -9.08
N ILE A 393 11.05 -0.94 -7.81
CA ILE A 393 9.87 -1.31 -7.01
C ILE A 393 8.59 -0.79 -7.68
N GLU A 394 8.61 0.44 -8.21
CA GLU A 394 7.46 1.01 -8.91
C GLU A 394 7.15 0.27 -10.22
N ILE A 395 8.16 -0.08 -11.03
CA ILE A 395 8.00 -0.90 -12.24
C ILE A 395 7.38 -2.26 -11.87
N GLN A 396 7.91 -2.94 -10.86
CA GLN A 396 7.42 -4.26 -10.42
C GLN A 396 5.98 -4.18 -9.89
N ARG A 397 5.64 -3.10 -9.13
CA ARG A 397 4.28 -2.84 -8.68
C ARG A 397 3.31 -2.67 -9.85
N LEU A 398 3.71 -1.86 -10.83
CA LEU A 398 2.89 -1.55 -12.01
C LEU A 398 2.70 -2.75 -12.94
N THR A 399 3.67 -3.65 -13.02
CA THR A 399 3.65 -4.80 -13.94
C THR A 399 3.23 -6.11 -13.25
N GLY A 400 3.08 -6.09 -11.92
CA GLY A 400 2.79 -7.30 -11.15
C GLY A 400 3.95 -8.29 -11.08
N GLN A 401 5.15 -7.89 -11.49
CA GLN A 401 6.35 -8.71 -11.37
C GLN A 401 6.72 -8.92 -9.91
N ALA A 402 7.41 -10.03 -9.62
CA ALA A 402 7.86 -10.31 -8.27
C ALA A 402 8.82 -9.22 -7.76
N LEU A 403 8.59 -8.73 -6.53
CA LEU A 403 9.48 -7.78 -5.88
C LEU A 403 10.77 -8.52 -5.49
N VAL A 404 11.81 -8.30 -6.27
CA VAL A 404 13.13 -8.93 -6.05
C VAL A 404 14.09 -7.83 -5.62
N THR A 405 14.65 -7.96 -4.41
CA THR A 405 15.95 -7.33 -4.13
C THR A 405 17.02 -8.26 -4.72
N ALA A 406 18.01 -7.67 -5.43
CA ALA A 406 19.06 -8.45 -6.05
C ALA A 406 19.71 -9.42 -5.04
N PRO A 407 20.00 -10.67 -5.43
CA PRO A 407 20.59 -11.65 -4.56
C PRO A 407 21.89 -11.08 -4.00
N THR A 408 22.11 -11.26 -2.70
CA THR A 408 23.42 -11.05 -2.09
C THR A 408 24.41 -11.89 -2.88
N ALA A 409 25.45 -11.27 -3.47
CA ALA A 409 26.51 -12.00 -4.12
C ALA A 409 26.98 -13.10 -3.15
N ALA A 410 26.75 -14.35 -3.52
CA ALA A 410 27.23 -15.48 -2.76
C ALA A 410 28.74 -15.26 -2.58
N SER A 411 29.22 -15.27 -1.34
CA SER A 411 30.64 -15.25 -1.05
C SER A 411 31.25 -16.47 -1.73
N SER A 412 31.94 -16.22 -2.84
CA SER A 412 32.82 -17.20 -3.46
C SER A 412 34.03 -17.41 -2.53
N GLY A 413 33.84 -18.21 -1.53
CA GLY A 413 34.83 -18.60 -0.57
C GLY A 413 34.58 -20.04 -0.14
N ASP A 414 34.87 -20.97 -1.03
CA ASP A 414 35.36 -22.31 -0.70
C ASP A 414 35.76 -23.01 -2.01
N ILE A 415 36.97 -22.75 -2.44
CA ILE A 415 37.75 -23.69 -3.22
C ILE A 415 39.09 -23.80 -2.50
N ALA A 416 39.24 -24.84 -1.68
CA ALA A 416 40.48 -25.44 -1.29
C ALA A 416 40.41 -26.91 -1.64
N PRO A 417 41.54 -27.59 -1.69
CA PRO A 417 42.72 -27.45 -2.53
C PRO A 417 42.73 -28.45 -3.67
#